data_e6166e0a4208cdb418f8acacb7cf4c31
#
_entry.id   e6166e0a4208cdb418f8acacb7cf4c31
#
_cell.length_a   1.000
_cell.length_b   1.000
_cell.length_c   1.000
_cell.angle_alpha   90.00
_cell.angle_beta   90.00
_cell.angle_gamma   90.00
#
_symmetry.space_group_name_H-M   'P 1'
#
loop_
_entity.id
_entity.type
_entity.pdbx_description
1 polymer ?
#
loop_
_entity_poly.entity_id
_entity_poly.type
_entity_poly.pdbx_seq_one_letter_code
_entity_poly.pdbx_strand_id
1 'polypeptide(L)'
;DWSQRKKGQPFFAQIQTPGGKLRGKNVEGWNKIQATVEKALGSRTSSNAVRLPPYYPRHPDIVQDWAAYLDSVRMTDVMVGEVIARLEKEGVRDNTLVLFMTDHGISHGRGKQFLYEEGLHVPLIITGPKIIAGTVREDLVEHIDIAALSLAAAGIQIPQYMQAKNILAND
;
A
#
# COMPACT_ATOMS: atom_id res chain seq x y z
N ASP A 1 17.24 -7.02 -5.63
CA ASP A 1 17.20 -6.54 -7.03
C ASP A 1 16.98 -7.71 -7.98
N TRP A 2 15.81 -7.74 -8.64
CA TRP A 2 15.44 -8.83 -9.55
C TRP A 2 16.05 -8.70 -10.95
N SER A 3 16.74 -7.60 -11.27
CA SER A 3 17.33 -7.37 -12.60
C SER A 3 18.51 -8.32 -12.92
N GLN A 4 19.11 -8.93 -11.90
CA GLN A 4 20.26 -9.86 -12.07
C GLN A 4 19.82 -11.32 -12.29
N ARG A 5 18.51 -11.60 -12.38
CA ARG A 5 17.99 -12.95 -12.64
C ARG A 5 18.38 -13.42 -14.05
N LYS A 6 18.51 -14.71 -14.23
CA LYS A 6 18.66 -15.33 -15.55
C LYS A 6 17.37 -15.18 -16.36
N LYS A 7 17.48 -15.18 -17.69
CA LYS A 7 16.29 -15.18 -18.58
C LYS A 7 15.37 -16.36 -18.24
N GLY A 8 14.08 -16.07 -18.03
CA GLY A 8 13.08 -17.07 -17.66
C GLY A 8 13.08 -17.48 -16.17
N GLN A 9 14.00 -16.97 -15.36
CA GLN A 9 14.02 -17.26 -13.94
C GLN A 9 12.93 -16.43 -13.24
N PRO A 10 12.00 -17.07 -12.48
CA PRO A 10 11.02 -16.34 -11.67
C PRO A 10 11.70 -15.59 -10.53
N PHE A 11 11.01 -14.60 -10.00
CA PHE A 11 11.47 -13.85 -8.83
C PHE A 11 10.31 -13.60 -7.86
N PHE A 12 10.67 -13.41 -6.61
CA PHE A 12 9.83 -12.83 -5.58
C PHE A 12 10.53 -11.55 -5.08
N ALA A 13 9.80 -10.46 -4.98
CA ALA A 13 10.33 -9.22 -4.48
C ALA A 13 9.37 -8.62 -3.45
N GLN A 14 9.91 -8.22 -2.30
CA GLN A 14 9.20 -7.45 -1.30
C GLN A 14 9.85 -6.07 -1.21
N ILE A 15 9.05 -5.03 -1.43
CA ILE A 15 9.50 -3.64 -1.40
C ILE A 15 8.73 -2.95 -0.28
N GLN A 16 9.47 -2.43 0.70
CA GLN A 16 8.88 -1.70 1.80
C GLN A 16 8.99 -0.19 1.55
N THR A 17 7.86 0.50 1.59
CA THR A 17 7.79 1.96 1.52
C THR A 17 7.50 2.53 2.91
N PRO A 18 7.96 3.74 3.22
CA PRO A 18 7.68 4.37 4.52
C PRO A 18 6.20 4.69 4.74
N GLY A 19 5.42 4.82 3.67
CA GLY A 19 4.00 5.13 3.75
C GLY A 19 3.72 6.42 4.51
N GLY A 20 2.65 6.45 5.28
CA GLY A 20 2.26 7.60 6.09
C GLY A 20 3.29 8.05 7.15
N LYS A 21 4.32 7.25 7.42
CA LYS A 21 5.42 7.62 8.35
C LYS A 21 6.35 8.69 7.79
N LEU A 22 6.32 8.94 6.46
CA LEU A 22 7.09 10.03 5.82
C LEU A 22 6.79 11.41 6.43
N ARG A 23 5.59 11.61 6.96
CA ARG A 23 5.22 12.89 7.59
C ARG A 23 6.04 13.23 8.85
N GLY A 24 6.75 12.26 9.43
CA GLY A 24 7.43 12.47 10.71
C GLY A 24 6.45 12.52 11.89
N LYS A 25 6.89 13.12 13.00
CA LYS A 25 6.16 13.14 14.28
C LYS A 25 5.88 14.54 14.83
N ASN A 26 6.26 15.58 14.11
CA ASN A 26 6.20 16.96 14.55
C ASN A 26 6.01 17.91 13.36
N VAL A 27 5.79 19.18 13.66
CA VAL A 27 5.56 20.26 12.69
C VAL A 27 6.69 20.36 11.65
N GLU A 28 7.94 20.17 12.05
CA GLU A 28 9.08 20.20 11.13
C GLU A 28 8.97 19.08 10.09
N GLY A 29 8.68 17.86 10.53
CA GLY A 29 8.45 16.70 9.64
C GLY A 29 7.26 16.93 8.71
N TRP A 30 6.16 17.48 9.21
CA TRP A 30 4.98 17.83 8.42
C TRP A 30 5.30 18.85 7.32
N ASN A 31 5.98 19.93 7.66
CA ASN A 31 6.40 20.93 6.69
C ASN A 31 7.37 20.35 5.64
N LYS A 32 8.30 19.51 6.06
CA LYS A 32 9.27 18.86 5.17
C LYS A 32 8.60 17.99 4.11
N ILE A 33 7.68 17.12 4.51
CA ILE A 33 6.98 16.27 3.54
C ILE A 33 6.10 17.09 2.61
N GLN A 34 5.38 18.10 3.12
CA GLN A 34 4.56 18.96 2.29
C GLN A 34 5.38 19.73 1.26
N ALA A 35 6.55 20.26 1.63
CA ALA A 35 7.47 20.91 0.68
C ALA A 35 8.02 19.92 -0.36
N THR A 36 8.33 18.68 0.06
CA THR A 36 8.80 17.63 -0.85
C THR A 36 7.74 17.29 -1.90
N VAL A 37 6.50 17.11 -1.47
CA VAL A 37 5.36 16.80 -2.34
C VAL A 37 5.06 17.95 -3.29
N GLU A 38 5.06 19.18 -2.79
CA GLU A 38 4.85 20.38 -3.62
C GLU A 38 5.90 20.49 -4.72
N LYS A 39 7.17 20.21 -4.40
CA LYS A 39 8.26 20.17 -5.38
C LYS A 39 8.10 19.04 -6.40
N ALA A 40 7.68 17.86 -5.96
CA ALA A 40 7.60 16.66 -6.81
C ALA A 40 6.34 16.65 -7.69
N LEU A 41 5.20 17.13 -7.16
CA LEU A 41 3.87 16.99 -7.76
C LEU A 41 3.21 18.34 -8.11
N GLY A 42 3.92 19.45 -7.89
CA GLY A 42 3.42 20.80 -8.21
C GLY A 42 2.36 21.34 -7.22
N SER A 43 1.92 20.55 -6.28
CA SER A 43 0.93 20.96 -5.27
C SER A 43 1.01 20.08 -4.02
N ARG A 44 0.67 20.65 -2.87
CA ARG A 44 0.51 19.93 -1.60
C ARG A 44 -0.94 19.92 -1.15
N THR A 45 -1.27 19.08 -0.20
CA THR A 45 -2.61 19.02 0.40
C THR A 45 -2.90 20.28 1.19
N SER A 46 -3.95 21.00 0.80
CA SER A 46 -4.43 22.18 1.55
C SER A 46 -5.11 21.75 2.84
N SER A 47 -4.84 22.46 3.94
CA SER A 47 -5.52 22.26 5.23
C SER A 47 -7.05 22.42 5.12
N ASN A 48 -7.52 23.23 4.18
CA ASN A 48 -8.96 23.41 3.95
C ASN A 48 -9.60 22.20 3.26
N ALA A 49 -8.83 21.40 2.51
CA ALA A 49 -9.31 20.19 1.85
C ALA A 49 -9.31 18.97 2.77
N VAL A 50 -8.69 19.04 3.95
CA VAL A 50 -8.62 17.93 4.89
C VAL A 50 -10.00 17.64 5.48
N ARG A 51 -10.46 16.40 5.28
CA ARG A 51 -11.64 15.83 5.94
C ARG A 51 -11.16 14.90 7.05
N LEU A 52 -11.33 15.35 8.29
CA LEU A 52 -11.01 14.52 9.44
C LEU A 52 -12.12 13.52 9.71
N PRO A 53 -11.79 12.30 10.21
CA PRO A 53 -12.78 11.44 10.82
C PRO A 53 -13.57 12.16 11.93
N PRO A 54 -14.86 11.85 12.13
CA PRO A 54 -15.74 12.64 13.01
C PRO A 54 -15.35 12.63 14.48
N TYR A 55 -14.51 11.69 14.90
CA TYR A 55 -14.01 11.61 16.28
C TYR A 55 -12.75 12.45 16.53
N TYR A 56 -12.23 13.16 15.54
CA TYR A 56 -11.13 14.11 15.72
C TYR A 56 -11.65 15.54 15.84
N PRO A 57 -11.17 16.31 16.83
CA PRO A 57 -11.45 17.74 16.87
C PRO A 57 -10.71 18.45 15.72
N ARG A 58 -11.36 19.47 15.16
CA ARG A 58 -10.72 20.28 14.11
C ARG A 58 -9.75 21.30 14.71
N HIS A 59 -8.66 20.79 15.27
CA HIS A 59 -7.55 21.62 15.78
C HIS A 59 -6.52 21.85 14.65
N PRO A 60 -5.87 23.04 14.56
CA PRO A 60 -4.89 23.33 13.51
C PRO A 60 -3.79 22.29 13.38
N ASP A 61 -3.20 21.82 14.47
CA ASP A 61 -2.14 20.81 14.46
C ASP A 61 -2.62 19.46 13.92
N ILE A 62 -3.84 19.06 14.29
CA ILE A 62 -4.44 17.80 13.79
C ILE A 62 -4.69 17.91 12.29
N VAL A 63 -5.21 19.03 11.82
CA VAL A 63 -5.44 19.27 10.39
C VAL A 63 -4.11 19.25 9.62
N GLN A 64 -3.06 19.86 10.17
CA GLN A 64 -1.75 19.90 9.54
C GLN A 64 -1.10 18.50 9.51
N ASP A 65 -1.15 17.73 10.60
CA ASP A 65 -0.68 16.34 10.63
C ASP A 65 -1.40 15.47 9.58
N TRP A 66 -2.72 15.62 9.46
CA TRP A 66 -3.50 14.91 8.45
C TRP A 66 -3.17 15.34 7.03
N ALA A 67 -2.95 16.63 6.77
CA ALA A 67 -2.48 17.11 5.47
C ALA A 67 -1.13 16.48 5.10
N ALA A 68 -0.19 16.46 6.04
CA ALA A 68 1.12 15.83 5.87
C ALA A 68 1.02 14.30 5.68
N TYR A 69 0.08 13.63 6.35
CA TYR A 69 -0.22 12.23 6.14
C TYR A 69 -0.72 11.96 4.70
N LEU A 70 -1.69 12.73 4.23
CA LEU A 70 -2.21 12.60 2.86
C LEU A 70 -1.11 12.84 1.81
N ASP A 71 -0.23 13.81 2.04
CA ASP A 71 0.92 14.05 1.19
C ASP A 71 1.94 12.89 1.23
N SER A 72 2.11 12.24 2.39
CA SER A 72 2.92 11.02 2.50
C SER A 72 2.34 9.86 1.68
N VAL A 73 1.01 9.74 1.63
CA VAL A 73 0.32 8.74 0.78
C VAL A 73 0.54 9.06 -0.69
N ARG A 74 0.46 10.32 -1.11
CA ARG A 74 0.77 10.74 -2.49
C ARG A 74 2.20 10.39 -2.90
N MET A 75 3.18 10.55 -2.01
CA MET A 75 4.56 10.11 -2.28
C MET A 75 4.69 8.59 -2.34
N THR A 76 3.90 7.86 -1.57
CA THR A 76 3.86 6.40 -1.67
C THR A 76 3.34 5.96 -3.03
N ASP A 77 2.32 6.63 -3.57
CA ASP A 77 1.80 6.38 -4.90
C ASP A 77 2.86 6.60 -5.99
N VAL A 78 3.66 7.67 -5.89
CA VAL A 78 4.82 7.89 -6.77
C VAL A 78 5.80 6.71 -6.72
N MET A 79 6.16 6.24 -5.51
CA MET A 79 7.07 5.10 -5.35
C MET A 79 6.50 3.80 -5.94
N VAL A 80 5.20 3.57 -5.81
CA VAL A 80 4.53 2.44 -6.47
C VAL A 80 4.61 2.59 -7.99
N GLY A 81 4.35 3.79 -8.51
CA GLY A 81 4.48 4.09 -9.94
C GLY A 81 5.88 3.79 -10.48
N GLU A 82 6.94 4.13 -9.74
CA GLU A 82 8.33 3.82 -10.11
C GLU A 82 8.58 2.30 -10.20
N VAL A 83 8.00 1.52 -9.27
CA VAL A 83 8.11 0.05 -9.30
C VAL A 83 7.40 -0.51 -10.54
N ILE A 84 6.19 -0.05 -10.83
CA ILE A 84 5.44 -0.48 -12.01
C ILE A 84 6.20 -0.11 -13.30
N ALA A 85 6.66 1.12 -13.44
CA ALA A 85 7.44 1.56 -14.59
C ALA A 85 8.71 0.73 -14.79
N ARG A 86 9.35 0.30 -13.69
CA ARG A 86 10.50 -0.59 -13.76
C ARG A 86 10.12 -1.98 -14.28
N LEU A 87 9.01 -2.57 -13.82
CA LEU A 87 8.52 -3.86 -14.35
C LEU A 87 8.20 -3.79 -15.84
N GLU A 88 7.61 -2.67 -16.28
CA GLU A 88 7.32 -2.39 -17.70
C GLU A 88 8.60 -2.29 -18.52
N LYS A 89 9.56 -1.47 -18.06
CA LYS A 89 10.87 -1.31 -18.71
C LYS A 89 11.63 -2.61 -18.88
N GLU A 90 11.50 -3.52 -17.91
CA GLU A 90 12.13 -4.85 -17.94
C GLU A 90 11.30 -5.88 -18.73
N GLY A 91 10.13 -5.53 -19.27
CA GLY A 91 9.27 -6.39 -20.05
C GLY A 91 8.65 -7.56 -19.26
N VAL A 92 8.48 -7.40 -17.96
CA VAL A 92 7.94 -8.47 -17.08
C VAL A 92 6.62 -8.12 -16.42
N ARG A 93 6.11 -6.91 -16.63
CA ARG A 93 4.87 -6.42 -16.02
C ARG A 93 3.68 -7.35 -16.25
N ASP A 94 3.49 -7.81 -17.47
CA ASP A 94 2.35 -8.65 -17.89
C ASP A 94 2.43 -10.07 -17.33
N ASN A 95 3.58 -10.48 -16.81
CA ASN A 95 3.78 -11.79 -16.16
C ASN A 95 4.16 -11.66 -14.68
N THR A 96 3.79 -10.56 -14.05
CA THR A 96 4.06 -10.30 -12.62
C THR A 96 2.78 -9.98 -11.88
N LEU A 97 2.46 -10.79 -10.85
CA LEU A 97 1.44 -10.47 -9.88
C LEU A 97 2.00 -9.42 -8.93
N VAL A 98 1.34 -8.28 -8.84
CA VAL A 98 1.73 -7.18 -7.95
C VAL A 98 0.67 -7.02 -6.87
N LEU A 99 1.11 -7.05 -5.62
CA LEU A 99 0.28 -6.79 -4.45
C LEU A 99 0.74 -5.50 -3.78
N PHE A 100 -0.17 -4.57 -3.62
CA PHE A 100 0.02 -3.39 -2.78
C PHE A 100 -0.84 -3.55 -1.54
N MET A 101 -0.22 -3.43 -0.37
CA MET A 101 -0.91 -3.52 0.91
C MET A 101 -0.20 -2.70 1.98
N THR A 102 -0.89 -2.45 3.09
CA THR A 102 -0.26 -1.94 4.31
C THR A 102 -0.17 -3.03 5.37
N ASP A 103 0.86 -2.96 6.20
CA ASP A 103 1.11 -3.92 7.30
C ASP A 103 0.18 -3.68 8.49
N HIS A 104 -0.41 -2.51 8.61
CA HIS A 104 -1.34 -2.12 9.66
C HIS A 104 -2.10 -0.85 9.25
N GLY A 105 -3.10 -0.50 10.02
CA GLY A 105 -3.84 0.75 9.86
C GLY A 105 -3.00 2.00 10.09
N ILE A 106 -3.61 3.14 9.82
CA ILE A 106 -2.96 4.46 9.91
C ILE A 106 -2.40 4.71 11.32
N SER A 107 -1.24 5.39 11.41
CA SER A 107 -0.58 5.69 12.69
C SER A 107 -1.18 6.89 13.41
N HIS A 108 -2.49 6.99 13.44
CA HIS A 108 -3.28 7.97 14.17
C HIS A 108 -4.12 7.27 15.24
N GLY A 109 -4.80 8.04 16.08
CA GLY A 109 -5.72 7.48 17.07
C GLY A 109 -6.75 6.56 16.41
N ARG A 110 -7.08 5.44 17.07
CA ARG A 110 -7.97 4.35 16.62
C ARG A 110 -7.44 3.51 15.44
N GLY A 111 -6.37 3.88 14.78
CA GLY A 111 -5.78 3.11 13.69
C GLY A 111 -4.84 2.03 14.18
N LYS A 112 -3.54 2.14 13.90
CA LYS A 112 -2.54 1.15 14.32
C LYS A 112 -2.70 0.73 15.79
N GLN A 113 -2.66 -0.57 16.06
CA GLN A 113 -2.78 -1.23 17.37
C GLN A 113 -4.21 -1.29 17.95
N PHE A 114 -5.21 -0.79 17.26
CA PHE A 114 -6.58 -0.82 17.73
C PHE A 114 -7.47 -1.64 16.80
N LEU A 115 -8.46 -2.34 17.39
CA LEU A 115 -9.43 -3.17 16.66
C LEU A 115 -10.66 -2.33 16.23
N TYR A 116 -10.39 -1.14 15.71
CA TYR A 116 -11.40 -0.32 15.04
C TYR A 116 -11.24 -0.45 13.51
N GLU A 117 -12.20 0.06 12.77
CA GLU A 117 -12.21 0.02 11.30
C GLU A 117 -10.89 0.52 10.70
N GLU A 118 -10.37 1.63 11.21
CA GLU A 118 -9.13 2.26 10.74
C GLU A 118 -7.87 1.43 11.04
N GLY A 119 -7.99 0.46 11.95
CA GLY A 119 -6.90 -0.47 12.31
C GLY A 119 -6.98 -1.80 11.57
N LEU A 120 -8.17 -2.24 11.21
CA LEU A 120 -8.46 -3.56 10.63
C LEU A 120 -8.65 -3.50 9.11
N HIS A 121 -9.40 -2.53 8.62
CA HIS A 121 -9.71 -2.38 7.21
C HIS A 121 -8.55 -1.68 6.47
N VAL A 122 -7.52 -2.44 6.19
CA VAL A 122 -6.31 -1.95 5.52
C VAL A 122 -6.38 -2.15 4.00
N PRO A 123 -5.76 -1.27 3.20
CA PRO A 123 -5.74 -1.42 1.75
C PRO A 123 -5.08 -2.72 1.30
N LEU A 124 -5.71 -3.41 0.34
CA LEU A 124 -5.13 -4.47 -0.45
C LEU A 124 -5.54 -4.28 -1.91
N ILE A 125 -4.57 -4.09 -2.78
CA ILE A 125 -4.78 -3.96 -4.22
C ILE A 125 -3.95 -5.04 -4.93
N ILE A 126 -4.59 -5.79 -5.83
CA ILE A 126 -3.94 -6.87 -6.57
C ILE A 126 -4.07 -6.58 -8.07
N THR A 127 -2.97 -6.67 -8.79
CA THR A 127 -2.96 -6.52 -10.24
C THR A 127 -1.96 -7.47 -10.88
N GLY A 128 -2.28 -8.00 -12.05
CA GLY A 128 -1.40 -8.94 -12.76
C GLY A 128 -2.15 -9.87 -13.68
N PRO A 129 -1.49 -10.94 -14.13
CA PRO A 129 -2.10 -11.94 -15.03
C PRO A 129 -3.40 -12.49 -14.45
N LYS A 130 -4.43 -12.57 -15.29
CA LYS A 130 -5.77 -13.10 -14.95
C LYS A 130 -6.57 -12.29 -13.92
N ILE A 131 -6.07 -11.13 -13.50
CA ILE A 131 -6.84 -10.23 -12.64
C ILE A 131 -7.72 -9.31 -13.49
N ILE A 132 -9.02 -9.32 -13.23
CA ILE A 132 -9.97 -8.46 -13.93
C ILE A 132 -9.84 -7.04 -13.36
N ALA A 133 -9.46 -6.09 -14.20
CA ALA A 133 -9.30 -4.69 -13.80
C ALA A 133 -10.65 -4.10 -13.35
N GLY A 134 -10.60 -3.22 -12.34
CA GLY A 134 -11.77 -2.51 -11.84
C GLY A 134 -12.72 -3.36 -10.96
N THR A 135 -12.37 -4.61 -10.66
CA THR A 135 -13.15 -5.43 -9.73
C THR A 135 -12.93 -4.97 -8.30
N VAL A 136 -14.02 -4.80 -7.56
CA VAL A 136 -14.03 -4.60 -6.11
C VAL A 136 -14.62 -5.85 -5.48
N ARG A 137 -13.98 -6.35 -4.43
CA ARG A 137 -14.41 -7.53 -3.68
C ARG A 137 -14.78 -7.13 -2.27
N GLU A 138 -15.86 -7.73 -1.75
CA GLU A 138 -16.42 -7.46 -0.42
C GLU A 138 -16.15 -8.60 0.58
N ASP A 139 -15.44 -9.64 0.15
CA ASP A 139 -15.13 -10.79 1.01
C ASP A 139 -14.03 -10.45 2.02
N LEU A 140 -14.09 -11.11 3.17
CA LEU A 140 -13.08 -10.96 4.21
C LEU A 140 -11.77 -11.62 3.79
N VAL A 141 -10.70 -10.84 3.84
CA VAL A 141 -9.32 -11.24 3.53
C VAL A 141 -8.42 -10.90 4.70
N GLU A 142 -7.50 -11.77 5.02
CA GLU A 142 -6.52 -11.57 6.09
C GLU A 142 -5.09 -11.54 5.54
N HIS A 143 -4.16 -10.92 6.27
CA HIS A 143 -2.75 -10.88 5.87
C HIS A 143 -2.12 -12.27 5.68
N ILE A 144 -2.58 -13.28 6.42
CA ILE A 144 -2.10 -14.66 6.24
C ILE A 144 -2.41 -15.21 4.84
N ASP A 145 -3.47 -14.73 4.19
CA ASP A 145 -3.88 -15.16 2.85
C ASP A 145 -2.88 -14.75 1.78
N ILE A 146 -2.08 -13.71 2.03
CA ILE A 146 -1.03 -13.25 1.11
C ILE A 146 0.03 -14.34 0.89
N ALA A 147 0.32 -15.14 1.91
CA ALA A 147 1.26 -16.26 1.78
C ALA A 147 0.70 -17.35 0.86
N ALA A 148 -0.57 -17.75 1.05
CA ALA A 148 -1.23 -18.74 0.20
C ALA A 148 -1.36 -18.25 -1.25
N LEU A 149 -1.76 -16.98 -1.43
CA LEU A 149 -1.82 -16.32 -2.73
C LEU A 149 -0.46 -16.34 -3.45
N SER A 150 0.62 -16.00 -2.72
CA SER A 150 1.97 -15.96 -3.28
C SER A 150 2.43 -17.33 -3.75
N LEU A 151 2.16 -18.39 -2.96
CA LEU A 151 2.46 -19.77 -3.34
C LEU A 151 1.65 -20.19 -4.58
N ALA A 152 0.35 -19.93 -4.58
CA ALA A 152 -0.52 -20.26 -5.70
C ALA A 152 -0.10 -19.53 -7.00
N ALA A 153 0.27 -18.26 -6.91
CA ALA A 153 0.77 -17.48 -8.05
C ALA A 153 2.09 -18.06 -8.61
N ALA A 154 2.92 -18.64 -7.75
CA ALA A 154 4.15 -19.32 -8.14
C ALA A 154 3.93 -20.77 -8.65
N GLY A 155 2.69 -21.26 -8.67
CA GLY A 155 2.37 -22.65 -9.01
C GLY A 155 2.80 -23.67 -7.95
N ILE A 156 3.00 -23.22 -6.72
CA ILE A 156 3.41 -24.06 -5.60
C ILE A 156 2.15 -24.47 -4.81
N GLN A 157 2.08 -25.75 -4.47
CA GLN A 157 0.96 -26.25 -3.66
C GLN A 157 0.96 -25.62 -2.27
N ILE A 158 -0.21 -25.11 -1.84
CA ILE A 158 -0.38 -24.57 -0.49
C ILE A 158 -0.35 -25.73 0.50
N PRO A 159 0.53 -25.70 1.52
CA PRO A 159 0.60 -26.76 2.52
C PRO A 159 -0.71 -26.89 3.31
N GLN A 160 -1.14 -28.11 3.59
CA GLN A 160 -2.41 -28.39 4.29
C GLN A 160 -2.49 -27.81 5.71
N TYR A 161 -1.34 -27.61 6.38
CA TYR A 161 -1.28 -26.99 7.69
C TYR A 161 -1.44 -25.46 7.69
N MET A 162 -1.40 -24.86 6.50
CA MET A 162 -1.54 -23.39 6.36
C MET A 162 -3.02 -23.02 6.49
N GLN A 163 -3.35 -22.17 7.44
CA GLN A 163 -4.74 -21.69 7.67
C GLN A 163 -5.19 -20.67 6.62
N ALA A 164 -4.24 -20.16 5.82
CA ALA A 164 -4.47 -19.19 4.76
C ALA A 164 -5.21 -19.80 3.58
N LYS A 165 -6.00 -19.01 2.89
CA LYS A 165 -6.70 -19.39 1.65
C LYS A 165 -6.13 -18.64 0.42
N ASN A 166 -6.23 -19.26 -0.74
CA ASN A 166 -5.96 -18.57 -2.00
C ASN A 166 -7.18 -17.71 -2.37
N ILE A 167 -7.10 -16.42 -2.12
CA ILE A 167 -8.18 -15.47 -2.38
C ILE A 167 -8.49 -15.24 -3.87
N LEU A 168 -7.68 -15.77 -4.78
CA LEU A 168 -7.90 -15.72 -6.23
C LEU A 168 -8.38 -17.07 -6.80
N ALA A 169 -8.52 -18.10 -5.98
CA ALA A 169 -9.19 -19.33 -6.42
C ALA A 169 -10.66 -19.00 -6.72
N ASN A 170 -11.14 -19.43 -7.88
CA ASN A 170 -12.57 -19.44 -8.12
C ASN A 170 -13.16 -20.55 -7.23
N ASP A 171 -14.16 -20.22 -6.43
CA ASP A 171 -14.99 -21.20 -5.73
C ASP A 171 -15.73 -22.11 -6.70
#